data_479ab562bad4681c1f0e3e768b260de4
#
_entry.id   479ab562bad4681c1f0e3e768b260de4
#
_cell.length_a   1.000
_cell.length_b   1.000
_cell.length_c   1.000
_cell.angle_alpha   90.00
_cell.angle_beta   90.00
_cell.angle_gamma   90.00
#
_symmetry.space_group_name_H-M   'P 1'
#
loop_
_entity.id
_entity.type
_entity.pdbx_description
1 polymer ?
#
loop_
_entity_poly.entity_id
_entity_poly.type
_entity_poly.pdbx_seq_one_letter_code
_entity_poly.pdbx_strand_id
1 'polypeptide(L)'
;KAQVEQQVYSKLQLEVFNHAVAELPRKCRRVFLLRKIYGLTHQEISERLEISKSAVEKHIATGLFKCREYMDQQGYSVQDLRVVNAASGQEG
;
A
#
# COMPACT_ATOMS: atom_id res chain seq x y z
N LYS A 1 16.29 -18.79 5.09
CA LYS A 1 15.27 -18.39 4.95
C LYS A 1 14.54 -18.15 3.73
N ALA A 2 13.69 -19.07 3.47
CA ALA A 2 12.92 -19.04 2.30
C ALA A 2 12.05 -17.84 2.24
N GLN A 3 11.50 -17.43 3.33
CA GLN A 3 10.64 -16.31 3.27
C GLN A 3 11.36 -15.04 2.94
N VAL A 4 12.62 -14.99 3.26
CA VAL A 4 13.37 -13.82 2.94
C VAL A 4 13.49 -13.71 1.43
N GLU A 5 13.74 -14.82 0.80
CA GLU A 5 13.86 -14.82 -0.63
C GLU A 5 12.59 -14.46 -1.31
N GLN A 6 11.48 -14.91 -0.76
CA GLN A 6 10.22 -14.62 -1.36
C GLN A 6 9.84 -13.18 -1.24
N GLN A 7 10.44 -12.48 -0.32
CA GLN A 7 10.11 -11.10 -0.12
C GLN A 7 11.13 -10.15 -0.69
N VAL A 8 12.08 -10.69 -1.39
CA VAL A 8 13.09 -9.83 -1.97
C VAL A 8 12.58 -9.25 -3.28
N TYR A 9 12.59 -7.95 -3.37
CA TYR A 9 12.19 -7.27 -4.57
C TYR A 9 13.41 -6.59 -5.12
N SER A 10 13.45 -6.37 -6.39
CA SER A 10 14.56 -5.65 -6.95
C SER A 10 14.47 -4.23 -6.40
N LYS A 11 15.61 -3.59 -6.33
CA LYS A 11 15.68 -2.23 -5.90
C LYS A 11 14.80 -1.36 -6.79
N LEU A 12 14.79 -1.67 -8.06
CA LEU A 12 14.01 -0.91 -9.00
C LEU A 12 12.52 -1.02 -8.73
N GLN A 13 12.05 -2.21 -8.38
CA GLN A 13 10.63 -2.38 -8.07
C GLN A 13 10.24 -1.56 -6.86
N LEU A 14 11.10 -1.53 -5.87
CA LEU A 14 10.81 -0.75 -4.67
C LEU A 14 10.82 0.73 -4.96
N GLU A 15 11.71 1.17 -5.84
CA GLU A 15 11.74 2.56 -6.22
C GLU A 15 10.49 2.96 -6.96
N VAL A 16 10.00 2.08 -7.84
CA VAL A 16 8.78 2.37 -8.59
C VAL A 16 7.61 2.45 -7.62
N PHE A 17 7.56 1.54 -6.66
CA PHE A 17 6.49 1.56 -5.68
C PHE A 17 6.53 2.86 -4.88
N ASN A 18 7.72 3.27 -4.47
CA ASN A 18 7.86 4.49 -3.68
C ASN A 18 7.42 5.72 -4.47
N HIS A 19 7.72 5.73 -5.77
CA HIS A 19 7.29 6.83 -6.60
C HIS A 19 5.77 6.84 -6.76
N ALA A 20 5.18 5.65 -6.87
CA ALA A 20 3.74 5.55 -7.00
C ALA A 20 3.06 6.12 -5.76
N VAL A 21 3.57 5.76 -4.60
CA VAL A 21 3.02 6.24 -3.34
C VAL A 21 3.19 7.74 -3.22
N ALA A 22 4.31 8.25 -3.66
CA ALA A 22 4.58 9.68 -3.58
C ALA A 22 3.63 10.50 -4.44
N GLU A 23 3.03 9.87 -5.45
CA GLU A 23 2.09 10.58 -6.30
C GLU A 23 0.69 10.66 -5.70
N LEU A 24 0.44 9.94 -4.62
CA LEU A 24 -0.88 9.95 -4.03
C LEU A 24 -1.15 11.27 -3.33
N PRO A 25 -2.42 11.71 -3.29
CA PRO A 25 -2.76 12.89 -2.52
C PRO A 25 -2.33 12.67 -1.07
N ARG A 26 -1.98 13.73 -0.41
CA ARG A 26 -1.41 13.66 0.93
C ARG A 26 -2.18 12.78 1.91
N LYS A 27 -3.46 13.02 2.05
CA LYS A 27 -4.26 12.26 2.99
C LYS A 27 -4.37 10.80 2.60
N CYS A 28 -4.57 10.56 1.32
CA CYS A 28 -4.66 9.21 0.79
C CYS A 28 -3.35 8.47 1.03
N ARG A 29 -2.23 9.15 0.78
CA ARG A 29 -0.92 8.55 0.96
C ARG A 29 -0.71 8.14 2.40
N ARG A 30 -1.10 9.00 3.33
CA ARG A 30 -0.92 8.74 4.74
C ARG A 30 -1.70 7.50 5.17
N VAL A 31 -2.97 7.44 4.78
CA VAL A 31 -3.81 6.30 5.12
C VAL A 31 -3.25 5.04 4.50
N PHE A 32 -2.87 5.14 3.23
CA PHE A 32 -2.36 4.00 2.51
C PHE A 32 -1.10 3.43 3.17
N LEU A 33 -0.18 4.29 3.56
CA LEU A 33 1.04 3.85 4.21
C LEU A 33 0.77 3.23 5.56
N LEU A 34 -0.12 3.82 6.33
CA LEU A 34 -0.44 3.27 7.64
C LEU A 34 -1.01 1.88 7.52
N ARG A 35 -1.82 1.66 6.49
CA ARG A 35 -2.42 0.35 6.31
C ARG A 35 -1.45 -0.67 5.73
N LYS A 36 -0.77 -0.30 4.65
CA LYS A 36 0.01 -1.24 3.87
C LYS A 36 1.42 -1.48 4.39
N ILE A 37 2.01 -0.48 4.96
CA ILE A 37 3.38 -0.60 5.43
C ILE A 37 3.43 -0.84 6.94
N TYR A 38 2.66 -0.07 7.67
CA TYR A 38 2.68 -0.19 9.13
C TYR A 38 1.69 -1.20 9.68
N GLY A 39 0.77 -1.66 8.84
CA GLY A 39 -0.15 -2.71 9.25
C GLY A 39 -1.25 -2.37 10.22
N LEU A 40 -1.59 -1.11 10.32
CA LEU A 40 -2.67 -0.71 11.20
C LEU A 40 -4.01 -1.17 10.66
N THR A 41 -4.95 -1.43 11.53
CA THR A 41 -6.29 -1.81 11.12
C THR A 41 -7.04 -0.55 10.71
N HIS A 42 -8.17 -0.73 10.02
CA HIS A 42 -9.01 0.40 9.63
C HIS A 42 -9.44 1.18 10.86
N GLN A 43 -9.77 0.47 11.93
CA GLN A 43 -10.21 1.11 13.15
C GLN A 43 -9.07 1.98 13.74
N GLU A 44 -7.88 1.43 13.77
CA GLU A 44 -6.74 2.15 14.31
C GLU A 44 -6.43 3.40 13.51
N ILE A 45 -6.53 3.30 12.19
CA ILE A 45 -6.27 4.45 11.34
C ILE A 45 -7.35 5.50 11.53
N SER A 46 -8.59 5.03 11.61
CA SER A 46 -9.73 5.92 11.82
C SER A 46 -9.54 6.74 13.08
N GLU A 47 -9.14 6.09 14.15
CA GLU A 47 -8.95 6.76 15.41
C GLU A 47 -7.74 7.69 15.40
N ARG A 48 -6.67 7.22 14.81
CA ARG A 48 -5.45 8.02 14.76
C ARG A 48 -5.61 9.30 13.96
N LEU A 49 -6.29 9.22 12.84
CA LEU A 49 -6.45 10.38 11.97
C LEU A 49 -7.76 11.11 12.16
N GLU A 50 -8.60 10.59 13.04
CA GLU A 50 -9.89 11.21 13.31
C GLU A 50 -10.75 11.34 12.06
N ILE A 51 -10.86 10.25 11.33
CA ILE A 51 -11.72 10.19 10.16
C ILE A 51 -12.56 8.92 10.29
N SER A 52 -13.60 8.81 9.50
CA SER A 52 -14.47 7.64 9.59
C SER A 52 -13.80 6.42 8.97
N LYS A 53 -14.28 5.25 9.34
CA LYS A 53 -13.76 4.03 8.75
C LYS A 53 -14.06 3.98 7.27
N SER A 54 -15.20 4.54 6.87
CA SER A 54 -15.54 4.62 5.47
C SER A 54 -14.52 5.43 4.71
N ALA A 55 -14.08 6.52 5.30
CA ALA A 55 -13.08 7.36 4.67
C ALA A 55 -11.75 6.61 4.55
N VAL A 56 -11.42 5.82 5.58
CA VAL A 56 -10.21 5.02 5.54
C VAL A 56 -10.27 4.06 4.37
N GLU A 57 -11.38 3.35 4.23
CA GLU A 57 -11.54 2.39 3.16
C GLU A 57 -11.45 3.04 1.80
N LYS A 58 -12.04 4.21 1.67
CA LYS A 58 -12.02 4.92 0.42
C LYS A 58 -10.60 5.33 0.03
N HIS A 59 -9.85 5.82 1.01
CA HIS A 59 -8.47 6.22 0.74
C HIS A 59 -7.60 5.02 0.36
N ILE A 60 -7.84 3.88 0.98
CA ILE A 60 -7.07 2.69 0.67
C ILE A 60 -7.40 2.21 -0.74
N ALA A 61 -8.67 2.21 -1.11
CA ALA A 61 -9.08 1.80 -2.44
C ALA A 61 -8.49 2.72 -3.50
N THR A 62 -8.52 4.02 -3.24
CA THR A 62 -7.96 4.99 -4.16
C THR A 62 -6.47 4.80 -4.30
N GLY A 63 -5.79 4.57 -3.17
CA GLY A 63 -4.36 4.37 -3.18
C GLY A 63 -3.97 3.14 -3.97
N LEU A 64 -4.70 2.04 -3.78
CA LEU A 64 -4.41 0.83 -4.51
C LEU A 64 -4.62 1.02 -6.00
N PHE A 65 -5.70 1.68 -6.37
CA PHE A 65 -6.00 1.91 -7.77
C PHE A 65 -4.91 2.74 -8.43
N LYS A 66 -4.52 3.82 -7.80
CA LYS A 66 -3.51 4.70 -8.38
C LYS A 66 -2.14 4.07 -8.43
N CYS A 67 -1.78 3.33 -7.40
CA CYS A 67 -0.50 2.65 -7.40
C CYS A 67 -0.46 1.56 -8.45
N ARG A 68 -1.58 0.87 -8.64
CA ARG A 68 -1.68 -0.17 -9.65
C ARG A 68 -1.49 0.43 -11.04
N GLU A 69 -2.14 1.55 -11.30
CA GLU A 69 -2.00 2.20 -12.57
C GLU A 69 -0.57 2.63 -12.82
N TYR A 70 0.05 3.21 -11.82
CA TYR A 70 1.40 3.69 -11.95
C TYR A 70 2.36 2.51 -12.23
N MET A 71 2.21 1.43 -11.46
CA MET A 71 3.06 0.27 -11.63
C MET A 71 2.88 -0.36 -13.01
N ASP A 72 1.66 -0.42 -13.48
CA ASP A 72 1.38 -0.96 -14.80
C ASP A 72 2.08 -0.13 -15.87
N GLN A 73 2.07 1.16 -15.74
CA GLN A 73 2.72 2.03 -16.69
C GLN A 73 4.22 1.85 -16.70
N GLN A 74 4.75 1.42 -15.56
CA GLN A 74 6.19 1.20 -15.44
C GLN A 74 6.59 -0.24 -15.78
N GLY A 75 5.60 -1.06 -16.15
CA GLY A 75 5.90 -2.43 -16.54
C GLY A 75 5.90 -3.46 -15.43
N TYR A 76 5.36 -3.12 -14.27
CA TYR A 76 5.29 -4.05 -13.15
C TYR A 76 3.85 -4.46 -12.89
N SER A 77 3.66 -5.67 -12.41
CA SER A 77 2.31 -6.16 -12.19
C SER A 77 1.83 -5.77 -10.81
N VAL A 78 0.54 -5.79 -10.64
CA VAL A 78 -0.06 -5.46 -9.37
C VAL A 78 0.27 -6.49 -8.32
N GLN A 79 0.75 -7.65 -8.72
CA GLN A 79 1.09 -8.67 -7.78
C GLN A 79 2.30 -8.29 -6.95
N ASP A 80 3.12 -7.40 -7.46
CA ASP A 80 4.24 -6.93 -6.70
C ASP A 80 3.76 -6.17 -5.47
N LEU A 81 2.63 -5.49 -5.60
CA LEU A 81 2.06 -4.80 -4.47
C LEU A 81 1.46 -5.77 -3.49
N ARG A 82 0.95 -6.88 -3.99
CA ARG A 82 0.33 -7.86 -3.16
C ARG A 82 1.31 -8.45 -2.15
N VAL A 83 2.54 -8.60 -2.55
CA VAL A 83 3.54 -9.14 -1.65
C VAL A 83 3.83 -8.16 -0.54
N VAL A 84 3.85 -6.88 -0.85
CA VAL A 84 4.04 -5.86 0.15
C VAL A 84 2.93 -5.95 1.18
N ASN A 85 1.73 -6.29 0.75
CA ASN A 85 0.61 -6.40 1.63
C ASN A 85 0.58 -7.67 2.41
N ALA A 86 1.39 -8.65 2.08
CA ALA A 86 1.29 -9.96 2.66
C ALA A 86 1.27 -9.94 4.16
N ALA A 87 2.05 -9.12 4.75
CA ALA A 87 2.13 -9.09 6.19
C ALA A 87 0.85 -8.65 6.83
N SER A 88 0.15 -7.73 6.21
CA SER A 88 -1.05 -7.21 6.80
C SER A 88 -2.30 -7.70 6.14
N GLY A 89 -2.14 -8.39 5.07
CA GLY A 89 -3.28 -8.81 4.31
C GLY A 89 -4.06 -9.92 4.92
N GLN A 90 -3.49 -10.56 5.85
CA GLN A 90 -4.15 -11.63 6.47
C GLN A 90 -5.36 -11.29 7.15
N GLU A 91 -5.48 -10.16 7.66
CA GLU A 91 -6.62 -9.83 8.37
C GLU A 91 -7.73 -9.52 7.49
N GLY A 92 -7.50 -9.47 6.29
CA GLY A 92 -8.45 -9.20 5.26
C GLY A 92 -9.78 -9.41 5.45
#